data_576419f41428188c91f0de9d8f7ac5a4
#
_entry.id   576419f41428188c91f0de9d8f7ac5a4
#
_cell.length_a   1.000
_cell.length_b   1.000
_cell.length_c   1.000
_cell.angle_alpha   90.00
_cell.angle_beta   90.00
_cell.angle_gamma   90.00
#
_symmetry.space_group_name_H-M   'P 1'
#
loop_
_entity.id
_entity.type
_entity.pdbx_description
1 polymer ?
#
loop_
_entity_poly.entity_id
_entity_poly.type
_entity_poly.pdbx_seq_one_letter_code
_entity_poly.pdbx_strand_id
1 'polypeptide(L)'
;MAEVRNCKVLVVGAGPGGYVAAIRAGQLGLDTIIVEGSRAGGTCLIRGCIPSKAMIHAASSFEELEQHSGAGKMGISVTGKPKVNMQDLVSWKESIVDKLNKGVETLLKAAKV
;
A
#
# COMPACT_ATOMS: atom_id res chain seq x y z
N MET A 1 14.53 11.08 -30.87
CA MET A 1 15.21 12.09 -30.05
C MET A 1 14.67 12.02 -28.65
N ALA A 2 15.50 12.16 -27.63
CA ALA A 2 15.03 12.22 -26.25
C ALA A 2 14.27 13.54 -26.02
N GLU A 3 13.07 13.46 -25.44
CA GLU A 3 12.32 14.65 -25.03
C GLU A 3 12.99 15.25 -23.79
N VAL A 4 13.39 16.51 -23.87
CA VAL A 4 13.96 17.26 -22.75
C VAL A 4 12.83 18.01 -22.04
N ARG A 5 12.65 17.75 -20.76
CA ARG A 5 11.71 18.48 -19.89
C ARG A 5 12.48 19.29 -18.87
N ASN A 6 12.07 20.54 -18.67
CA ASN A 6 12.60 21.40 -17.63
C ASN A 6 11.62 21.45 -16.46
N CYS A 7 12.15 21.48 -15.25
CA CYS A 7 11.36 21.63 -14.02
C CYS A 7 12.16 22.38 -12.97
N LYS A 8 11.50 22.91 -11.95
CA LYS A 8 12.15 23.54 -10.79
C LYS A 8 12.58 22.51 -9.75
N VAL A 9 11.82 21.41 -9.64
CA VAL A 9 12.09 20.33 -8.67
C VAL A 9 12.03 19.00 -9.41
N LEU A 10 13.10 18.24 -9.35
CA LEU A 10 13.14 16.86 -9.82
C LEU A 10 13.28 15.93 -8.61
N VAL A 11 12.33 15.02 -8.45
CA VAL A 11 12.36 13.97 -7.44
C VAL A 11 12.63 12.63 -8.12
N VAL A 12 13.67 11.94 -7.69
CA VAL A 12 14.04 10.63 -8.22
C VAL A 12 13.65 9.55 -7.21
N GLY A 13 12.70 8.71 -7.60
CA GLY A 13 12.11 7.66 -6.77
C GLY A 13 10.81 8.10 -6.11
N ALA A 14 9.74 7.32 -6.32
CA ALA A 14 8.41 7.56 -5.76
C ALA A 14 8.11 6.68 -4.54
N GLY A 15 9.10 6.44 -3.69
CA GLY A 15 8.91 5.88 -2.36
C GLY A 15 8.32 6.91 -1.38
N PRO A 16 8.12 6.56 -0.09
CA PRO A 16 7.46 7.43 0.89
C PRO A 16 8.10 8.83 1.02
N GLY A 17 9.42 8.93 0.99
CA GLY A 17 10.10 10.22 0.98
C GLY A 17 9.87 11.01 -0.31
N GLY A 18 9.95 10.32 -1.45
CA GLY A 18 9.85 10.94 -2.77
C GLY A 18 8.44 11.47 -3.07
N TYR A 19 7.40 10.63 -2.96
CA TYR A 19 6.06 11.09 -3.29
C TYR A 19 5.54 12.15 -2.30
N VAL A 20 5.91 12.07 -1.03
CA VAL A 20 5.54 13.12 -0.05
C VAL A 20 6.20 14.44 -0.39
N ALA A 21 7.50 14.45 -0.70
CA ALA A 21 8.23 15.64 -1.11
C ALA A 21 7.67 16.24 -2.41
N ALA A 22 7.39 15.41 -3.42
CA ALA A 22 6.86 15.85 -4.70
C ALA A 22 5.45 16.46 -4.55
N ILE A 23 4.55 15.80 -3.83
CA ILE A 23 3.21 16.31 -3.54
C ILE A 23 3.31 17.67 -2.85
N ARG A 24 4.17 17.79 -1.84
CA ARG A 24 4.33 19.07 -1.13
C ARG A 24 4.89 20.17 -2.01
N ALA A 25 5.89 19.86 -2.84
CA ALA A 25 6.44 20.81 -3.80
C ALA A 25 5.38 21.32 -4.80
N GLY A 26 4.57 20.38 -5.33
CA GLY A 26 3.46 20.73 -6.22
C GLY A 26 2.38 21.59 -5.53
N GLN A 27 2.01 21.28 -4.29
CA GLN A 27 1.10 22.09 -3.49
C GLN A 27 1.60 23.52 -3.24
N LEU A 28 2.93 23.71 -3.18
CA LEU A 28 3.57 25.02 -3.06
C LEU A 28 3.69 25.76 -4.41
N GLY A 29 3.14 25.20 -5.47
CA GLY A 29 3.17 25.81 -6.81
C GLY A 29 4.50 25.69 -7.53
N LEU A 30 5.39 24.79 -7.07
CA LEU A 30 6.64 24.52 -7.77
C LEU A 30 6.40 23.55 -8.93
N ASP A 31 6.97 23.89 -10.08
CA ASP A 31 6.99 23.00 -11.26
C ASP A 31 7.83 21.77 -10.91
N THR A 32 7.17 20.64 -10.68
CA THR A 32 7.75 19.44 -10.08
C THR A 32 7.56 18.23 -11.00
N ILE A 33 8.65 17.49 -11.21
CA ILE A 33 8.64 16.20 -11.90
C ILE A 33 9.11 15.14 -10.89
N ILE A 34 8.39 14.02 -10.83
CA ILE A 34 8.84 12.82 -10.13
C ILE A 34 9.10 11.70 -11.12
N VAL A 35 10.20 10.98 -10.95
CA VAL A 35 10.61 9.83 -11.80
C VAL A 35 10.64 8.57 -10.97
N GLU A 36 9.97 7.55 -11.46
CA GLU A 36 9.91 6.22 -10.83
C GLU A 36 10.06 5.14 -11.90
N GLY A 37 10.89 4.15 -11.62
CA GLY A 37 11.17 3.05 -12.56
C GLY A 37 10.13 1.94 -12.55
N SER A 38 9.17 1.95 -11.60
CA SER A 38 8.15 0.92 -11.45
C SER A 38 6.81 1.57 -11.07
N ARG A 39 6.36 1.36 -9.83
CA ARG A 39 5.07 1.86 -9.33
C ARG A 39 5.32 2.88 -8.21
N ALA A 40 4.52 3.94 -8.21
CA ALA A 40 4.54 4.89 -7.10
C ALA A 40 4.20 4.20 -5.76
N GLY A 41 4.87 4.61 -4.69
CA GLY A 41 4.71 4.03 -3.35
C GLY A 41 5.97 3.39 -2.80
N GLY A 42 6.89 2.97 -3.68
CA GLY A 42 8.18 2.40 -3.30
C GLY A 42 8.08 1.07 -2.56
N THR A 43 9.19 0.63 -1.98
CA THR A 43 9.28 -0.66 -1.28
C THR A 43 8.29 -0.78 -0.14
N CYS A 44 8.10 0.27 0.66
CA CYS A 44 7.18 0.24 1.80
C CYS A 44 5.75 -0.08 1.37
N LEU A 45 5.21 0.62 0.39
CA LEU A 45 3.83 0.43 -0.04
C LEU A 45 3.65 -0.85 -0.85
N ILE A 46 4.57 -1.15 -1.77
CA ILE A 46 4.39 -2.21 -2.75
C ILE A 46 4.81 -3.59 -2.22
N ARG A 47 5.90 -3.67 -1.44
CA ARG A 47 6.56 -4.93 -1.06
C ARG A 47 6.89 -5.06 0.42
N GLY A 48 6.69 -4.03 1.21
CA GLY A 48 7.14 -3.95 2.60
C GLY A 48 6.02 -3.69 3.59
N CYS A 49 5.93 -2.48 4.08
CA CYS A 49 5.10 -2.11 5.24
C CYS A 49 3.62 -2.46 5.06
N ILE A 50 3.05 -2.17 3.91
CA ILE A 50 1.61 -2.37 3.66
C ILE A 50 1.28 -3.85 3.49
N PRO A 51 1.90 -4.60 2.57
CA PRO A 51 1.60 -6.02 2.42
C PRO A 51 1.93 -6.83 3.67
N SER A 52 3.01 -6.53 4.39
CA SER A 52 3.34 -7.23 5.64
C SER A 52 2.30 -6.99 6.73
N LYS A 53 1.84 -5.76 6.92
CA LYS A 53 0.77 -5.46 7.88
C LYS A 53 -0.57 -6.13 7.51
N ALA A 54 -0.91 -6.20 6.23
CA ALA A 54 -2.08 -6.93 5.78
C ALA A 54 -1.99 -8.42 6.13
N MET A 55 -0.85 -9.05 5.88
CA MET A 55 -0.62 -10.46 6.21
C MET A 55 -0.65 -10.72 7.72
N ILE A 56 -0.04 -9.83 8.52
CA ILE A 56 -0.08 -9.93 9.98
C ILE A 56 -1.51 -9.81 10.50
N HIS A 57 -2.29 -8.87 9.97
CA HIS A 57 -3.69 -8.71 10.36
C HIS A 57 -4.52 -9.97 10.06
N ALA A 58 -4.35 -10.54 8.86
CA ALA A 58 -5.04 -11.77 8.49
C ALA A 58 -4.62 -12.97 9.39
N ALA A 59 -3.33 -13.08 9.70
CA ALA A 59 -2.82 -14.12 10.59
C ALA A 59 -3.40 -13.99 12.02
N SER A 60 -3.45 -12.78 12.56
CA SER A 60 -4.05 -12.52 13.88
C SER A 60 -5.54 -12.85 13.90
N SER A 61 -6.28 -12.49 12.84
CA SER A 61 -7.70 -12.83 12.73
C SER A 61 -7.93 -14.34 12.65
N PHE A 62 -7.05 -15.06 11.97
CA PHE A 62 -7.12 -16.53 11.93
C PHE A 62 -6.82 -17.16 13.29
N GLU A 63 -5.79 -16.69 13.97
CA GLU A 63 -5.44 -17.15 15.32
C GLU A 63 -6.58 -16.92 16.31
N GLU A 64 -7.25 -15.77 16.25
CA GLU A 64 -8.43 -15.48 17.08
C GLU A 64 -9.55 -16.46 16.81
N LEU A 65 -9.86 -16.79 15.56
CA LEU A 65 -10.85 -17.79 15.20
C LEU A 65 -10.47 -19.20 15.70
N GLU A 66 -9.20 -19.58 15.65
CA GLU A 66 -8.73 -20.85 16.20
C GLU A 66 -8.95 -20.95 17.71
N GLN A 67 -8.72 -19.86 18.45
CA GLN A 67 -8.95 -19.82 19.90
C GLN A 67 -10.42 -20.00 20.29
N HIS A 68 -11.35 -19.68 19.39
CA HIS A 68 -12.79 -19.87 19.58
C HIS A 68 -13.30 -21.20 18.99
N SER A 69 -12.42 -22.05 18.47
CA SER A 69 -12.77 -23.37 17.96
C SER A 69 -13.03 -24.34 19.12
N GLY A 70 -14.05 -25.18 19.01
CA GLY A 70 -14.45 -26.11 20.04
C GLY A 70 -15.23 -25.43 21.19
N ALA A 71 -14.71 -25.54 22.45
CA ALA A 71 -15.40 -25.01 23.63
C ALA A 71 -15.53 -23.47 23.64
N GLY A 72 -14.74 -22.78 22.82
CA GLY A 72 -14.76 -21.32 22.72
C GLY A 72 -14.29 -20.60 23.98
N LYS A 73 -14.08 -19.30 23.86
CA LYS A 73 -13.79 -18.39 24.97
C LYS A 73 -14.83 -17.28 25.03
N MET A 74 -15.10 -16.74 26.21
CA MET A 74 -16.03 -15.60 26.37
C MET A 74 -17.46 -15.89 25.88
N GLY A 75 -17.88 -17.15 25.81
CA GLY A 75 -19.17 -17.54 25.24
C GLY A 75 -19.25 -17.47 23.71
N ILE A 76 -18.13 -17.22 23.03
CA ILE A 76 -18.04 -17.23 21.58
C ILE A 76 -17.48 -18.57 21.13
N SER A 77 -18.15 -19.23 20.19
CA SER A 77 -17.69 -20.49 19.59
C SER A 77 -17.80 -20.43 18.07
N VAL A 78 -16.87 -21.10 17.41
CA VAL A 78 -16.84 -21.25 15.95
C VAL A 78 -17.16 -22.69 15.61
N THR A 79 -18.13 -22.91 14.72
CA THR A 79 -18.49 -24.25 14.24
C THR A 79 -17.46 -24.72 13.22
N GLY A 80 -16.83 -25.86 13.50
CA GLY A 80 -15.80 -26.44 12.63
C GLY A 80 -14.41 -25.84 12.88
N LYS A 81 -13.47 -26.19 12.01
CA LYS A 81 -12.09 -25.66 12.05
C LYS A 81 -11.94 -24.53 11.05
N PRO A 82 -11.40 -23.38 11.46
CA PRO A 82 -11.04 -22.31 10.52
C PRO A 82 -10.09 -22.82 9.43
N LYS A 83 -10.21 -22.28 8.25
CA LYS A 83 -9.34 -22.59 7.12
C LYS A 83 -8.90 -21.30 6.44
N VAL A 84 -7.66 -21.29 5.96
CA VAL A 84 -7.12 -20.20 5.14
C VAL A 84 -7.05 -20.65 3.68
N ASN A 85 -7.62 -19.84 2.79
CA ASN A 85 -7.34 -19.94 1.37
C ASN A 85 -6.21 -18.93 1.04
N MET A 86 -5.01 -19.43 0.79
CA MET A 86 -3.84 -18.59 0.55
C MET A 86 -3.97 -17.76 -0.73
N GLN A 87 -4.64 -18.27 -1.76
CA GLN A 87 -4.82 -17.54 -3.00
C GLN A 87 -5.73 -16.31 -2.80
N ASP A 88 -6.84 -16.50 -2.08
CA ASP A 88 -7.75 -15.42 -1.74
C ASP A 88 -7.09 -14.39 -0.82
N LEU A 89 -6.30 -14.86 0.15
CA LEU A 89 -5.55 -13.99 1.05
C LEU A 89 -4.54 -13.11 0.29
N VAL A 90 -3.80 -13.70 -0.64
CA VAL A 90 -2.85 -12.95 -1.49
C VAL A 90 -3.59 -11.96 -2.37
N SER A 91 -4.70 -12.35 -3.00
CA SER A 91 -5.52 -11.45 -3.83
C SER A 91 -6.08 -10.28 -3.03
N TRP A 92 -6.56 -10.53 -1.81
CA TRP A 92 -7.02 -9.48 -0.90
C TRP A 92 -5.89 -8.51 -0.52
N LYS A 93 -4.71 -9.03 -0.16
CA LYS A 93 -3.52 -8.23 0.14
C LYS A 93 -3.11 -7.35 -1.06
N GLU A 94 -3.11 -7.90 -2.28
CA GLU A 94 -2.81 -7.14 -3.50
C GLU A 94 -3.84 -6.02 -3.74
N SER A 95 -5.11 -6.27 -3.46
CA SER A 95 -6.14 -5.24 -3.60
C SER A 95 -5.89 -4.01 -2.71
N ILE A 96 -5.34 -4.22 -1.50
CA ILE A 96 -4.95 -3.14 -0.59
C ILE A 96 -3.79 -2.33 -1.16
N VAL A 97 -2.76 -3.02 -1.65
CA VAL A 97 -1.60 -2.39 -2.29
C VAL A 97 -2.02 -1.56 -3.49
N ASP A 98 -2.85 -2.11 -4.37
CA ASP A 98 -3.34 -1.42 -5.56
C ASP A 98 -4.18 -0.18 -5.23
N LYS A 99 -5.03 -0.27 -4.23
CA LYS A 99 -5.84 0.86 -3.76
C LYS A 99 -4.96 2.01 -3.26
N LEU A 100 -3.95 1.70 -2.46
CA LEU A 100 -3.03 2.71 -1.93
C LEU A 100 -2.11 3.28 -3.01
N ASN A 101 -1.62 2.46 -3.93
CA ASN A 101 -0.85 2.92 -5.07
C ASN A 101 -1.63 3.95 -5.91
N LYS A 102 -2.88 3.62 -6.27
CA LYS A 102 -3.78 4.55 -6.97
C LYS A 102 -4.05 5.83 -6.17
N GLY A 103 -4.10 5.73 -4.85
CA GLY A 103 -4.22 6.88 -3.96
C GLY A 103 -3.03 7.83 -4.09
N VAL A 104 -1.81 7.31 -4.06
CA VAL A 104 -0.58 8.10 -4.26
C VAL A 104 -0.57 8.76 -5.64
N GLU A 105 -0.88 8.02 -6.70
CA GLU A 105 -0.95 8.56 -8.05
C GLU A 105 -1.99 9.70 -8.17
N THR A 106 -3.13 9.53 -7.51
CA THR A 106 -4.18 10.55 -7.48
C THR A 106 -3.71 11.82 -6.77
N LEU A 107 -3.00 11.68 -5.65
CA LEU A 107 -2.45 12.82 -4.92
C LEU A 107 -1.37 13.57 -5.71
N LEU A 108 -0.50 12.84 -6.40
CA LEU A 108 0.50 13.44 -7.30
C LEU A 108 -0.17 14.26 -8.39
N LYS A 109 -1.15 13.69 -9.09
CA LYS A 109 -1.93 14.40 -10.13
C LYS A 109 -2.65 15.63 -9.58
N ALA A 110 -3.27 15.52 -8.40
CA ALA A 110 -3.95 16.64 -7.75
C ALA A 110 -2.98 17.77 -7.39
N ALA A 111 -1.74 17.44 -7.06
CA ALA A 111 -0.67 18.39 -6.79
C ALA A 111 0.03 18.91 -8.10
N LYS A 112 -0.43 18.47 -9.26
CA LYS A 112 0.16 18.83 -10.58
C LYS A 112 1.62 18.38 -10.74
N VAL A 113 1.94 17.22 -10.18
CA VAL A 113 3.24 16.57 -10.35
C VAL A 113 3.19 15.59 -11.51
#